data_fe0c0281ab36a73d5e422f5928b7cdf8
#
_entry.id   fe0c0281ab36a73d5e422f5928b7cdf8
#
_cell.length_a   1.000
_cell.length_b   1.000
_cell.length_c   1.000
_cell.angle_alpha   90.00
_cell.angle_beta   90.00
_cell.angle_gamma   90.00
#
_symmetry.space_group_name_H-M   'P 1'
#
loop_
_entity.id
_entity.type
_entity.pdbx_description
1 polymer ?
#
loop_
_entity_poly.entity_id
_entity_poly.type
_entity_poly.pdbx_seq_one_letter_code
_entity_poly.pdbx_strand_id
1 'polypeptide(L)'
;MSAQSDQLKRTKLISPQRATVAPTGKEPGVHDGTYLFSEYVADYLCDGKPVNAFLKAKGEFGWEGAKYRLNAKAGGEWNYSKNFGKGQVYDLSHPISTSWGARPRAYSDIPALQNLSFFLEGNTLFLLGKNKLELQVGARSVTQIGMSERYLLQGKPYIDPRANAQWSFPAIPVAGKDLHISISGGYGVTTKMPTLDYLYPDLWYNDIVQLNYYDVNKPLEYSRVNIITYIEDITNYDLKPARNHKWEVRGDISFEGNRLSVTYFHENLTSGFRTSSFYAPFSYRKYDHSAVDASGLQGPPALEDIPYTDMKALNGYRQSANGSRIDKQGIEFQFTSQRISALRTAVVINGAWFRSVYTNSRPMFETVADVVDNRPVSEEYVGLYDWNDGRVNEQFNTNFQLDTQIPEWGLIFSTSVQCMWFVSTRVMWKNGVPVSYMAASDGKLYPYTEESAADPKLQFLIKTYNDDLYKKQTIPTAVYVNLKATKTIGKWLRLSLFANRILDYLPSYKMNGLLIRRNVDPYFGMELNFTL
;
A
#
# COMPACT_ATOMS: atom_id res chain seq x y z
N MET A 1 -9.77 25.59 -3.55
CA MET A 1 -8.32 25.70 -3.57
C MET A 1 -7.81 25.63 -2.14
N SER A 2 -6.79 24.84 -1.86
CA SER A 2 -6.13 24.78 -0.55
C SER A 2 -4.63 24.89 -0.74
N ALA A 3 -3.96 25.55 0.19
CA ALA A 3 -2.52 25.61 0.29
C ALA A 3 -2.11 25.31 1.74
N GLN A 4 -1.04 24.56 1.91
CA GLN A 4 -0.53 24.13 3.20
C GLN A 4 0.98 24.33 3.24
N SER A 5 1.56 24.44 4.41
CA SER A 5 3.01 24.46 4.63
C SER A 5 3.33 23.48 5.75
N ASP A 6 4.10 22.45 5.40
CA ASP A 6 4.48 21.40 6.32
C ASP A 6 6.01 21.33 6.40
N GLN A 7 6.54 21.31 7.62
CA GLN A 7 7.97 21.14 7.84
C GLN A 7 8.23 20.04 8.87
N LEU A 8 9.08 19.10 8.51
CA LEU A 8 9.63 18.10 9.41
C LEU A 8 11.13 18.34 9.57
N LYS A 9 11.58 18.64 10.78
CA LYS A 9 13.00 18.73 11.12
C LYS A 9 13.41 17.53 11.97
N ARG A 10 14.56 16.97 11.68
CA ARG A 10 15.20 15.91 12.47
C ARG A 10 16.66 16.25 12.66
N THR A 11 17.12 16.17 13.90
CA THR A 11 18.53 16.28 14.25
C THR A 11 18.94 14.99 14.94
N LYS A 12 20.06 14.40 14.53
CA LYS A 12 20.52 13.12 15.04
C LYS A 12 22.03 13.13 15.21
N LEU A 13 22.52 12.63 16.34
CA LEU A 13 23.94 12.33 16.53
C LEU A 13 24.23 10.99 15.85
N ILE A 14 25.27 10.96 15.00
CA ILE A 14 25.70 9.80 14.24
C ILE A 14 27.16 9.51 14.58
N SER A 15 27.45 8.26 14.88
CA SER A 15 28.82 7.76 15.14
C SER A 15 29.09 6.58 14.19
N PRO A 16 29.60 6.84 12.98
CA PRO A 16 29.91 5.82 12.01
C PRO A 16 31.09 4.94 12.44
N GLN A 17 31.20 3.78 11.82
CA GLN A 17 32.44 3.00 11.88
C GLN A 17 33.56 3.74 11.14
N ARG A 18 34.82 3.47 11.51
CA ARG A 18 35.99 4.00 10.80
C ARG A 18 35.95 3.60 9.32
N ALA A 19 36.50 4.43 8.47
CA ALA A 19 36.55 4.24 7.01
C ALA A 19 35.16 4.13 6.34
N THR A 20 34.10 4.62 6.99
CA THR A 20 32.78 4.73 6.35
C THR A 20 32.79 5.87 5.35
N VAL A 21 32.41 5.57 4.11
CA VAL A 21 32.41 6.51 2.99
C VAL A 21 31.12 7.34 3.00
N ALA A 22 31.26 8.65 2.80
CA ALA A 22 30.12 9.53 2.64
C ALA A 22 29.43 9.31 1.27
N PRO A 23 28.10 9.51 1.17
CA PRO A 23 27.42 9.57 -0.12
C PRO A 23 28.05 10.65 -1.00
N THR A 24 28.23 10.35 -2.30
CA THR A 24 28.83 11.29 -3.24
C THR A 24 27.84 12.37 -3.69
N GLY A 25 28.31 13.33 -4.52
CA GLY A 25 27.48 14.35 -5.15
C GLY A 25 26.49 13.78 -6.19
N LYS A 26 26.01 14.65 -7.06
CA LYS A 26 25.04 14.35 -8.12
C LYS A 26 25.68 14.18 -9.51
N GLU A 27 26.97 13.99 -9.55
CA GLU A 27 27.74 13.88 -10.81
C GLU A 27 28.13 12.43 -11.08
N PRO A 28 27.91 11.91 -12.29
CA PRO A 28 28.35 10.57 -12.65
C PRO A 28 29.85 10.52 -12.93
N GLY A 29 30.43 9.32 -12.90
CA GLY A 29 31.82 9.07 -13.26
C GLY A 29 32.73 8.79 -12.07
N VAL A 30 34.04 8.77 -12.34
CA VAL A 30 35.07 8.45 -11.35
C VAL A 30 35.51 9.72 -10.64
N HIS A 31 35.52 9.69 -9.32
CA HIS A 31 35.95 10.80 -8.47
C HIS A 31 36.44 10.30 -7.12
N ASP A 32 37.19 11.13 -6.41
CA ASP A 32 37.53 10.84 -5.05
C ASP A 32 36.38 11.22 -4.11
N GLY A 33 36.06 10.34 -3.19
CA GLY A 33 35.06 10.55 -2.16
C GLY A 33 35.66 11.10 -0.87
N THR A 34 34.81 11.20 0.14
CA THR A 34 35.21 11.59 1.49
C THR A 34 34.78 10.55 2.51
N TYR A 35 35.46 10.48 3.62
CA TYR A 35 35.05 9.67 4.78
C TYR A 35 34.11 10.48 5.66
N LEU A 36 33.15 9.79 6.28
CA LEU A 36 32.34 10.39 7.34
C LEU A 36 33.21 10.66 8.57
N PHE A 37 32.92 11.72 9.29
CA PHE A 37 33.53 11.99 10.58
C PHE A 37 33.18 10.88 11.57
N SER A 38 34.08 10.62 12.53
CA SER A 38 33.86 9.60 13.57
C SER A 38 32.63 9.88 14.44
N GLU A 39 32.24 11.15 14.53
CA GLU A 39 31.03 11.63 15.18
C GLU A 39 30.61 12.96 14.56
N TYR A 40 29.32 13.09 14.25
CA TYR A 40 28.76 14.33 13.71
C TYR A 40 27.27 14.45 14.03
N VAL A 41 26.78 15.69 13.99
CA VAL A 41 25.36 15.99 14.07
C VAL A 41 24.81 16.09 12.65
N ALA A 42 23.82 15.27 12.35
CA ALA A 42 23.12 15.29 11.08
C ALA A 42 21.80 16.08 11.21
N ASP A 43 21.60 17.05 10.34
CA ASP A 43 20.36 17.81 10.23
C ASP A 43 19.63 17.43 8.94
N TYR A 44 18.34 17.14 9.08
CA TYR A 44 17.45 16.81 7.98
C TYR A 44 16.21 17.69 8.06
N LEU A 45 15.90 18.36 6.96
CA LEU A 45 14.67 19.13 6.78
C LEU A 45 13.88 18.54 5.62
N CYS A 46 12.59 18.25 5.85
CA CYS A 46 11.63 18.00 4.78
C CYS A 46 10.66 19.19 4.74
N ASP A 47 10.73 20.00 3.68
CA ASP A 47 9.91 21.19 3.49
C ASP A 47 8.89 20.94 2.38
N GLY A 48 7.61 20.89 2.76
CA GLY A 48 6.47 20.68 1.87
C GLY A 48 5.61 21.94 1.79
N LYS A 49 5.22 22.33 0.56
CA LYS A 49 4.28 23.40 0.27
C LYS A 49 3.26 22.96 -0.78
N PRO A 50 2.39 21.98 -0.43
CA PRO A 50 1.39 21.47 -1.35
C PRO A 50 0.30 22.51 -1.63
N VAL A 51 -0.02 22.68 -2.90
CA VAL A 51 -1.15 23.46 -3.40
C VAL A 51 -2.07 22.53 -4.16
N ASN A 52 -3.34 22.49 -3.77
CA ASN A 52 -4.38 21.70 -4.41
C ASN A 52 -5.48 22.62 -4.92
N ALA A 53 -5.93 22.41 -6.14
CA ALA A 53 -7.09 23.06 -6.71
C ALA A 53 -8.05 22.02 -7.24
N PHE A 54 -9.33 22.28 -7.07
CA PHE A 54 -10.42 21.43 -7.52
C PHE A 54 -11.48 22.29 -8.17
N LEU A 55 -11.89 21.91 -9.38
CA LEU A 55 -13.01 22.51 -10.09
C LEU A 55 -13.99 21.40 -10.50
N LYS A 56 -15.27 21.61 -10.22
CA LYS A 56 -16.34 20.70 -10.62
C LYS A 56 -17.52 21.49 -11.15
N ALA A 57 -18.05 21.05 -12.28
CA ALA A 57 -19.30 21.52 -12.83
C ALA A 57 -20.21 20.30 -13.07
N LYS A 58 -21.49 20.41 -12.69
CA LYS A 58 -22.49 19.38 -12.94
C LYS A 58 -23.83 19.99 -13.28
N GLY A 59 -24.56 19.32 -14.16
CA GLY A 59 -25.97 19.56 -14.43
C GLY A 59 -26.81 18.34 -14.06
N GLU A 60 -28.01 18.57 -13.60
CA GLU A 60 -29.02 17.54 -13.28
C GLU A 60 -30.30 17.86 -14.00
N PHE A 61 -30.92 16.83 -14.61
CA PHE A 61 -32.15 16.95 -15.39
C PHE A 61 -33.12 15.86 -14.94
N GLY A 62 -34.32 16.24 -14.61
CA GLY A 62 -35.37 15.31 -14.17
C GLY A 62 -36.55 15.30 -15.11
N TRP A 63 -37.05 14.10 -15.38
CA TRP A 63 -38.34 13.90 -16.09
C TRP A 63 -39.19 12.96 -15.28
N GLU A 64 -40.46 13.28 -15.19
CA GLU A 64 -41.41 12.46 -14.45
C GLU A 64 -42.64 12.18 -15.31
N GLY A 65 -43.01 10.93 -15.41
CA GLY A 65 -44.23 10.45 -16.06
C GLY A 65 -45.03 9.57 -15.12
N ALA A 66 -46.23 9.18 -15.52
CA ALA A 66 -47.15 8.41 -14.67
C ALA A 66 -46.57 7.06 -14.18
N LYS A 67 -45.64 6.46 -14.92
CA LYS A 67 -45.06 5.12 -14.63
C LYS A 67 -43.55 5.13 -14.54
N TYR A 68 -42.90 6.27 -14.69
CA TYR A 68 -41.43 6.35 -14.61
C TYR A 68 -41.00 7.71 -14.07
N ARG A 69 -39.83 7.70 -13.43
CA ARG A 69 -39.07 8.90 -13.08
C ARG A 69 -37.63 8.69 -13.56
N LEU A 70 -37.15 9.59 -14.40
CA LEU A 70 -35.79 9.62 -14.90
C LEU A 70 -35.05 10.82 -14.30
N ASN A 71 -33.84 10.59 -13.81
CA ASN A 71 -32.95 11.65 -13.37
C ASN A 71 -31.59 11.42 -14.05
N ALA A 72 -31.16 12.37 -14.88
CA ALA A 72 -29.87 12.33 -15.57
C ALA A 72 -28.93 13.38 -14.98
N LYS A 73 -27.67 12.99 -14.81
CA LYS A 73 -26.60 13.85 -14.32
C LYS A 73 -25.43 13.79 -15.29
N ALA A 74 -24.89 14.95 -15.64
CA ALA A 74 -23.64 15.05 -16.42
C ALA A 74 -22.73 16.10 -15.81
N GLY A 75 -21.43 15.92 -15.93
CA GLY A 75 -20.50 16.91 -15.40
C GLY A 75 -19.05 16.60 -15.71
N GLY A 76 -18.18 17.54 -15.30
CA GLY A 76 -16.76 17.44 -15.40
C GLY A 76 -16.07 17.87 -14.11
N GLU A 77 -14.89 17.31 -13.86
CA GLU A 77 -14.04 17.59 -12.70
C GLU A 77 -12.60 17.76 -13.17
N TRP A 78 -11.93 18.75 -12.62
CA TRP A 78 -10.49 18.94 -12.78
C TRP A 78 -9.84 19.04 -11.40
N ASN A 79 -8.79 18.23 -11.20
CA ASN A 79 -7.98 18.22 -10.00
C ASN A 79 -6.55 18.58 -10.35
N TYR A 80 -5.96 19.47 -9.59
CA TYR A 80 -4.57 19.89 -9.69
C TYR A 80 -3.90 19.72 -8.33
N SER A 81 -2.69 19.15 -8.31
CA SER A 81 -1.86 19.05 -7.11
C SER A 81 -0.39 19.30 -7.47
N LYS A 82 0.26 20.21 -6.78
CA LYS A 82 1.69 20.53 -6.93
C LYS A 82 2.28 20.85 -5.56
N ASN A 83 3.48 20.36 -5.32
CA ASN A 83 4.25 20.73 -4.15
C ASN A 83 5.36 21.74 -4.56
N PHE A 84 5.37 22.91 -3.95
CA PHE A 84 6.33 23.99 -4.20
C PHE A 84 7.43 24.08 -3.12
N GLY A 85 7.51 23.08 -2.23
CA GLY A 85 8.50 23.03 -1.16
C GLY A 85 9.90 22.72 -1.65
N LYS A 86 10.88 22.99 -0.78
CA LYS A 86 12.30 22.66 -1.01
C LYS A 86 12.56 21.15 -0.96
N GLY A 87 11.56 20.34 -0.50
CA GLY A 87 11.68 18.89 -0.40
C GLY A 87 12.64 18.46 0.69
N GLN A 88 13.47 17.49 0.35
CA GLN A 88 14.47 16.94 1.27
C GLN A 88 15.76 17.78 1.17
N VAL A 89 16.13 18.38 2.30
CA VAL A 89 17.33 19.24 2.42
C VAL A 89 18.21 18.67 3.54
N TYR A 90 19.42 18.30 3.20
CA TYR A 90 20.43 17.80 4.13
C TYR A 90 21.81 17.86 3.49
N ASP A 91 22.84 17.79 4.32
CA ASP A 91 24.23 17.75 3.90
C ASP A 91 24.65 16.29 3.60
N LEU A 92 25.20 16.05 2.41
CA LEU A 92 25.69 14.72 2.02
C LEU A 92 26.93 14.29 2.82
N SER A 93 27.70 15.23 3.34
CA SER A 93 28.85 14.95 4.23
C SER A 93 28.45 14.58 5.66
N HIS A 94 27.18 14.89 6.04
CA HIS A 94 26.60 14.61 7.36
C HIS A 94 25.24 13.91 7.21
N PRO A 95 25.17 12.75 6.54
CA PRO A 95 23.91 12.08 6.28
C PRO A 95 23.25 11.59 7.58
N ILE A 96 21.93 11.58 7.64
CA ILE A 96 21.14 11.14 8.82
C ILE A 96 21.29 9.64 9.13
N SER A 97 21.88 8.89 8.22
CA SER A 97 22.24 7.47 8.38
C SER A 97 23.44 7.17 7.49
N THR A 98 24.35 6.32 7.97
CA THR A 98 25.54 5.88 7.23
C THR A 98 25.22 5.10 5.95
N SER A 99 24.00 4.58 5.81
CA SER A 99 23.50 3.88 4.62
C SER A 99 22.56 4.73 3.75
N TRP A 100 22.57 6.05 3.94
CA TRP A 100 21.67 6.96 3.22
C TRP A 100 22.15 7.18 1.79
N GLY A 101 21.49 6.54 0.82
CA GLY A 101 21.86 6.61 -0.60
C GLY A 101 21.10 7.66 -1.41
N ALA A 102 20.04 8.29 -0.85
CA ALA A 102 19.27 9.33 -1.54
C ALA A 102 20.08 10.63 -1.68
N ARG A 103 19.67 11.48 -2.62
CA ARG A 103 20.22 12.84 -2.80
C ARG A 103 19.13 13.88 -2.53
N PRO A 104 19.49 15.10 -2.03
CA PRO A 104 18.51 16.18 -1.87
C PRO A 104 17.74 16.45 -3.15
N ARG A 105 16.41 16.54 -3.07
CA ARG A 105 15.53 16.82 -4.20
C ARG A 105 14.47 17.83 -3.80
N ALA A 106 14.33 18.89 -4.58
CA ALA A 106 13.27 19.87 -4.39
C ALA A 106 11.92 19.30 -4.89
N TYR A 107 10.86 19.44 -4.10
CA TYR A 107 9.51 19.04 -4.52
C TYR A 107 8.97 19.96 -5.62
N SER A 108 9.46 21.21 -5.68
CA SER A 108 9.14 22.14 -6.77
C SER A 108 9.53 21.63 -8.16
N ASP A 109 10.54 20.74 -8.25
CA ASP A 109 11.03 20.19 -9.50
C ASP A 109 10.14 19.05 -10.04
N ILE A 110 9.28 18.49 -9.17
CA ILE A 110 8.33 17.44 -9.56
C ILE A 110 7.14 18.11 -10.26
N PRO A 111 6.76 17.68 -11.49
CA PRO A 111 5.62 18.23 -12.20
C PRO A 111 4.31 18.14 -11.42
N ALA A 112 3.35 19.00 -11.74
CA ALA A 112 2.02 18.94 -11.16
C ALA A 112 1.28 17.65 -11.58
N LEU A 113 0.56 17.04 -10.64
CA LEU A 113 -0.39 15.97 -10.95
C LEU A 113 -1.73 16.61 -11.31
N GLN A 114 -2.23 16.32 -12.51
CA GLN A 114 -3.51 16.84 -12.98
C GLN A 114 -4.38 15.70 -13.49
N ASN A 115 -5.63 15.65 -13.01
CA ASN A 115 -6.63 14.70 -13.47
C ASN A 115 -7.87 15.43 -13.98
N LEU A 116 -8.27 15.10 -15.19
CA LEU A 116 -9.51 15.55 -15.82
C LEU A 116 -10.48 14.37 -15.89
N SER A 117 -11.72 14.58 -15.47
CA SER A 117 -12.75 13.55 -15.49
C SER A 117 -14.05 14.11 -16.02
N PHE A 118 -14.77 13.31 -16.82
CA PHE A 118 -16.14 13.59 -17.23
C PHE A 118 -17.03 12.43 -16.82
N PHE A 119 -18.26 12.71 -16.47
CA PHE A 119 -19.21 11.67 -16.07
C PHE A 119 -20.61 11.94 -16.62
N LEU A 120 -21.29 10.83 -16.89
CA LEU A 120 -22.71 10.78 -17.23
C LEU A 120 -23.35 9.66 -16.43
N GLU A 121 -24.50 9.94 -15.81
CA GLU A 121 -25.27 8.98 -15.01
C GLU A 121 -26.75 9.18 -15.24
N GLY A 122 -27.51 8.10 -15.41
CA GLY A 122 -28.95 8.07 -15.45
C GLY A 122 -29.50 7.18 -14.34
N ASN A 123 -30.46 7.71 -13.58
CA ASN A 123 -31.21 6.96 -12.57
C ASN A 123 -32.65 6.91 -13.02
N THR A 124 -33.23 5.74 -13.14
CA THR A 124 -34.61 5.56 -13.61
C THR A 124 -35.36 4.66 -12.65
N LEU A 125 -36.54 5.11 -12.22
CA LEU A 125 -37.53 4.31 -11.51
C LEU A 125 -38.67 3.98 -12.48
N PHE A 126 -38.96 2.70 -12.63
CA PHE A 126 -40.13 2.21 -13.37
C PHE A 126 -41.13 1.59 -12.39
N LEU A 127 -42.40 1.99 -12.53
CA LEU A 127 -43.55 1.39 -11.84
C LEU A 127 -44.19 0.35 -12.76
N LEU A 128 -43.96 -0.93 -12.48
CA LEU A 128 -44.41 -2.07 -13.29
C LEU A 128 -45.52 -2.83 -12.57
N GLY A 129 -46.75 -2.24 -12.63
CA GLY A 129 -47.86 -2.70 -11.81
C GLY A 129 -47.59 -2.44 -10.33
N LYS A 130 -47.54 -3.52 -9.52
CA LYS A 130 -47.16 -3.45 -8.09
C LYS A 130 -45.66 -3.61 -7.83
N ASN A 131 -44.85 -3.90 -8.87
CA ASN A 131 -43.40 -3.98 -8.76
C ASN A 131 -42.76 -2.62 -9.02
N LYS A 132 -41.53 -2.45 -8.51
CA LYS A 132 -40.68 -1.30 -8.82
C LYS A 132 -39.32 -1.79 -9.32
N LEU A 133 -38.90 -1.21 -10.45
CA LEU A 133 -37.54 -1.43 -10.98
C LEU A 133 -36.79 -0.11 -10.95
N GLU A 134 -35.68 -0.09 -10.19
CA GLU A 134 -34.76 1.03 -10.16
C GLU A 134 -33.51 0.64 -10.94
N LEU A 135 -33.12 1.47 -11.91
CA LEU A 135 -31.91 1.29 -12.71
C LEU A 135 -31.03 2.52 -12.54
N GLN A 136 -29.76 2.28 -12.31
CA GLN A 136 -28.72 3.31 -12.32
C GLN A 136 -27.62 2.87 -13.30
N VAL A 137 -27.41 3.64 -14.36
CA VAL A 137 -26.38 3.38 -15.35
C VAL A 137 -25.55 4.63 -15.54
N GLY A 138 -24.25 4.49 -15.60
CA GLY A 138 -23.38 5.63 -15.80
C GLY A 138 -21.99 5.22 -16.28
N ALA A 139 -21.24 6.22 -16.70
CA ALA A 139 -19.84 6.08 -17.03
C ALA A 139 -19.09 7.33 -16.57
N ARG A 140 -17.84 7.13 -16.15
CA ARG A 140 -16.88 8.20 -15.87
C ARG A 140 -15.63 7.98 -16.69
N SER A 141 -15.11 9.03 -17.33
CA SER A 141 -13.76 9.03 -17.86
C SER A 141 -12.80 9.66 -16.87
N VAL A 142 -11.60 9.09 -16.75
CA VAL A 142 -10.49 9.66 -15.97
C VAL A 142 -9.29 9.78 -16.88
N THR A 143 -8.70 10.96 -16.98
CA THR A 143 -7.56 11.26 -17.85
C THR A 143 -6.52 12.02 -17.04
N GLN A 144 -5.29 11.55 -17.06
CA GLN A 144 -4.15 12.25 -16.48
C GLN A 144 -3.52 13.16 -17.54
N ILE A 145 -3.31 14.44 -17.23
CA ILE A 145 -2.84 15.46 -18.17
C ILE A 145 -1.67 16.26 -17.60
N GLY A 146 -0.95 17.00 -18.45
CA GLY A 146 0.15 17.88 -18.05
C GLY A 146 1.46 17.15 -17.76
N MET A 147 1.60 15.90 -18.20
CA MET A 147 2.80 15.09 -18.13
C MET A 147 3.60 15.16 -19.44
N SER A 148 4.84 14.69 -19.42
CA SER A 148 5.61 14.47 -20.65
C SER A 148 4.91 13.45 -21.57
N GLU A 149 5.00 13.65 -22.88
CA GLU A 149 4.49 12.72 -23.90
C GLU A 149 5.15 11.32 -23.85
N ARG A 150 6.28 11.17 -23.17
CA ARG A 150 6.92 9.88 -22.91
C ARG A 150 6.03 8.95 -22.09
N TYR A 151 5.13 9.49 -21.24
CA TYR A 151 4.25 8.67 -20.42
C TYR A 151 3.08 8.11 -21.24
N LEU A 152 2.91 6.80 -21.20
CA LEU A 152 1.78 6.10 -21.82
C LEU A 152 0.41 6.63 -21.35
N LEU A 153 0.35 7.18 -20.15
CA LEU A 153 -0.85 7.71 -19.51
C LEU A 153 -1.24 9.12 -19.98
N GLN A 154 -0.30 9.90 -20.53
CA GLN A 154 -0.53 11.28 -20.88
C GLN A 154 -1.70 11.44 -21.84
N GLY A 155 -2.72 12.19 -21.42
CA GLY A 155 -3.90 12.52 -22.24
C GLY A 155 -4.81 11.34 -22.59
N LYS A 156 -4.56 10.13 -22.09
CA LYS A 156 -5.32 8.92 -22.42
C LYS A 156 -6.54 8.77 -21.50
N PRO A 157 -7.77 8.75 -22.03
CA PRO A 157 -8.97 8.55 -21.23
C PRO A 157 -9.16 7.08 -20.85
N TYR A 158 -9.50 6.83 -19.60
CA TYR A 158 -9.92 5.53 -19.08
C TYR A 158 -11.36 5.62 -18.63
N ILE A 159 -12.19 4.72 -19.14
CA ILE A 159 -13.65 4.75 -18.90
C ILE A 159 -14.00 3.74 -17.82
N ASP A 160 -14.77 4.19 -16.84
CA ASP A 160 -15.31 3.46 -15.70
C ASP A 160 -16.83 3.33 -15.84
N PRO A 161 -17.33 2.28 -16.49
CA PRO A 161 -18.77 2.02 -16.54
C PRO A 161 -19.26 1.51 -15.18
N ARG A 162 -20.52 1.82 -14.88
CA ARG A 162 -21.27 1.25 -13.75
C ARG A 162 -22.71 1.03 -14.11
N ALA A 163 -23.29 -0.03 -13.58
CA ALA A 163 -24.69 -0.34 -13.71
C ALA A 163 -25.18 -1.00 -12.42
N ASN A 164 -26.30 -0.51 -11.88
CA ASN A 164 -26.99 -1.09 -10.75
C ASN A 164 -28.45 -1.28 -11.11
N ALA A 165 -29.06 -2.35 -10.64
CA ALA A 165 -30.47 -2.63 -10.78
C ALA A 165 -31.03 -3.11 -9.45
N GLN A 166 -32.21 -2.63 -9.09
CA GLN A 166 -32.96 -3.13 -7.94
C GLN A 166 -34.40 -3.43 -8.36
N TRP A 167 -34.83 -4.64 -8.08
CA TRP A 167 -36.19 -5.09 -8.26
C TRP A 167 -36.86 -5.21 -6.89
N SER A 168 -37.93 -4.43 -6.66
CA SER A 168 -38.75 -4.53 -5.46
C SER A 168 -40.06 -5.23 -5.80
N PHE A 169 -40.31 -6.35 -5.13
CA PHE A 169 -41.54 -7.13 -5.30
C PHE A 169 -42.73 -6.43 -4.67
N PRO A 170 -43.96 -6.78 -5.05
CA PRO A 170 -45.14 -6.34 -4.34
C PRO A 170 -45.11 -6.78 -2.89
N ALA A 171 -45.67 -5.99 -2.00
CA ALA A 171 -45.85 -6.40 -0.61
C ALA A 171 -46.63 -7.72 -0.53
N ILE A 172 -46.15 -8.67 0.24
CA ILE A 172 -46.77 -9.98 0.46
C ILE A 172 -47.47 -9.93 1.82
N PRO A 173 -48.78 -10.09 1.89
CA PRO A 173 -49.50 -10.08 3.16
C PRO A 173 -49.20 -11.36 3.93
N VAL A 174 -48.62 -11.22 5.13
CA VAL A 174 -48.30 -12.29 6.07
C VAL A 174 -48.91 -11.94 7.42
N ALA A 175 -49.83 -12.73 7.92
CA ALA A 175 -50.52 -12.50 9.21
C ALA A 175 -51.08 -11.06 9.38
N GLY A 176 -51.61 -10.47 8.29
CA GLY A 176 -52.18 -9.14 8.30
C GLY A 176 -51.16 -7.99 8.27
N LYS A 177 -49.88 -8.29 8.02
CA LYS A 177 -48.78 -7.34 7.88
C LYS A 177 -48.08 -7.52 6.53
N ASP A 178 -47.40 -6.47 6.06
CA ASP A 178 -46.70 -6.47 4.78
C ASP A 178 -45.25 -6.94 4.90
N LEU A 179 -44.93 -8.01 4.19
CA LEU A 179 -43.55 -8.45 3.94
C LEU A 179 -43.06 -7.80 2.65
N HIS A 180 -41.95 -7.06 2.73
CA HIS A 180 -41.28 -6.45 1.59
C HIS A 180 -39.99 -7.21 1.27
N ILE A 181 -39.81 -7.55 0.00
CA ILE A 181 -38.63 -8.21 -0.53
C ILE A 181 -38.08 -7.39 -1.68
N SER A 182 -36.77 -7.19 -1.74
CA SER A 182 -36.10 -6.66 -2.92
C SER A 182 -34.80 -7.40 -3.20
N ILE A 183 -34.44 -7.47 -4.47
CA ILE A 183 -33.16 -8.02 -4.94
C ILE A 183 -32.48 -6.92 -5.75
N SER A 184 -31.21 -6.69 -5.48
CA SER A 184 -30.40 -5.75 -6.24
C SER A 184 -29.09 -6.37 -6.67
N GLY A 185 -28.52 -5.84 -7.73
CA GLY A 185 -27.21 -6.22 -8.20
C GLY A 185 -26.52 -5.06 -8.90
N GLY A 186 -25.22 -5.09 -8.89
CA GLY A 186 -24.41 -4.04 -9.49
C GLY A 186 -23.11 -4.56 -10.08
N TYR A 187 -22.64 -3.85 -11.09
CA TYR A 187 -21.32 -4.00 -11.68
C TYR A 187 -20.69 -2.63 -11.87
N GLY A 188 -19.41 -2.52 -11.58
CA GLY A 188 -18.66 -1.30 -11.80
C GLY A 188 -17.18 -1.53 -12.03
N VAL A 189 -16.59 -0.65 -12.81
CA VAL A 189 -15.14 -0.54 -12.99
C VAL A 189 -14.67 0.72 -12.30
N THR A 190 -13.52 0.64 -11.61
CA THR A 190 -12.88 1.81 -11.00
C THR A 190 -11.43 1.87 -11.42
N THR A 191 -11.04 3.00 -11.99
CA THR A 191 -9.66 3.29 -12.40
C THR A 191 -8.97 4.12 -11.33
N LYS A 192 -7.81 3.66 -10.86
CA LYS A 192 -6.90 4.41 -9.99
C LYS A 192 -5.65 4.79 -10.79
N MET A 193 -5.45 6.09 -10.98
CA MET A 193 -4.24 6.63 -11.59
C MET A 193 -3.05 6.49 -10.64
N PRO A 194 -1.81 6.35 -11.15
CA PRO A 194 -0.61 6.35 -10.32
C PRO A 194 -0.42 7.70 -9.63
N THR A 195 0.14 7.65 -8.43
CA THR A 195 0.53 8.83 -7.66
C THR A 195 1.89 9.38 -8.12
N LEU A 196 2.28 10.55 -7.61
CA LEU A 196 3.57 11.17 -7.93
C LEU A 196 4.77 10.25 -7.66
N ASP A 197 4.74 9.47 -6.58
CA ASP A 197 5.82 8.56 -6.20
C ASP A 197 6.06 7.45 -7.24
N TYR A 198 4.99 7.00 -7.93
CA TYR A 198 5.11 6.03 -9.01
C TYR A 198 5.57 6.66 -10.33
N LEU A 199 5.17 7.92 -10.58
CA LEU A 199 5.43 8.62 -11.84
C LEU A 199 6.79 9.30 -11.87
N TYR A 200 7.21 9.86 -10.75
CA TYR A 200 8.42 10.70 -10.65
C TYR A 200 9.32 10.20 -9.51
N PRO A 201 9.84 8.95 -9.59
CA PRO A 201 10.80 8.48 -8.60
C PRO A 201 12.05 9.37 -8.56
N ASP A 202 12.83 9.28 -7.50
CA ASP A 202 14.17 9.86 -7.48
C ASP A 202 15.07 9.12 -8.48
N LEU A 203 16.08 9.81 -9.00
CA LEU A 203 17.14 9.14 -9.75
C LEU A 203 17.81 8.09 -8.84
N TRP A 204 18.22 6.99 -9.42
CA TRP A 204 18.98 5.99 -8.69
C TRP A 204 20.47 6.29 -8.80
N TYR A 205 21.09 6.47 -7.64
CA TYR A 205 22.53 6.71 -7.51
C TYR A 205 23.20 5.43 -7.04
N ASN A 206 24.14 4.93 -7.83
CA ASN A 206 24.91 3.74 -7.52
C ASN A 206 26.40 4.10 -7.35
N ASP A 207 26.80 4.31 -6.10
CA ASP A 207 28.16 4.63 -5.72
C ASP A 207 28.94 3.32 -5.47
N ILE A 208 29.89 2.98 -6.34
CA ILE A 208 30.72 1.80 -6.22
C ILE A 208 32.12 2.23 -5.78
N VAL A 209 32.51 1.80 -4.59
CA VAL A 209 33.86 2.09 -4.06
C VAL A 209 34.88 1.27 -4.82
N GLN A 210 35.82 1.94 -5.49
CA GLN A 210 36.91 1.34 -6.25
C GLN A 210 38.16 1.14 -5.39
N LEU A 211 38.49 2.14 -4.56
CA LEU A 211 39.57 2.08 -3.55
C LEU A 211 39.00 2.57 -2.21
N ASN A 212 39.27 1.85 -1.15
CA ASN A 212 39.06 2.30 0.23
C ASN A 212 40.35 2.07 1.02
N TYR A 213 41.23 3.05 0.96
CA TYR A 213 42.47 3.06 1.74
C TYR A 213 42.35 4.05 2.89
N TYR A 214 42.34 3.56 4.11
CA TYR A 214 42.22 4.36 5.33
C TYR A 214 43.45 4.23 6.21
N ASP A 215 44.23 5.31 6.37
CA ASP A 215 45.33 5.36 7.29
C ASP A 215 44.85 5.76 8.68
N VAL A 216 45.05 4.87 9.67
CA VAL A 216 44.55 5.07 11.05
C VAL A 216 45.34 6.14 11.83
N ASN A 217 46.59 6.43 11.42
CA ASN A 217 47.46 7.36 12.11
C ASN A 217 47.29 8.79 11.57
N LYS A 218 47.09 8.93 10.24
CA LYS A 218 46.96 10.19 9.54
C LYS A 218 45.77 10.16 8.57
N PRO A 219 44.54 9.98 9.05
CA PRO A 219 43.40 9.73 8.20
C PRO A 219 43.09 10.86 7.24
N LEU A 220 43.34 12.12 7.61
CA LEU A 220 43.09 13.28 6.75
C LEU A 220 44.17 13.53 5.71
N GLU A 221 45.38 13.06 5.94
CA GLU A 221 46.54 13.33 5.10
C GLU A 221 46.80 12.21 4.09
N TYR A 222 46.64 10.94 4.53
CA TYR A 222 47.11 9.76 3.79
C TYR A 222 46.00 8.83 3.34
N SER A 223 44.75 9.02 3.80
CA SER A 223 43.64 8.19 3.35
C SER A 223 43.14 8.63 1.98
N ARG A 224 42.66 7.68 1.20
CA ARG A 224 42.00 7.92 -0.08
C ARG A 224 40.84 6.96 -0.29
N VAL A 225 39.70 7.50 -0.68
CA VAL A 225 38.59 6.73 -1.21
C VAL A 225 38.29 7.17 -2.62
N ASN A 226 38.31 6.23 -3.55
CA ASN A 226 37.96 6.47 -4.95
C ASN A 226 36.68 5.73 -5.30
N ILE A 227 35.78 6.39 -5.99
CA ILE A 227 34.39 5.94 -6.25
C ILE A 227 34.08 6.14 -7.72
N ILE A 228 33.29 5.23 -8.29
CA ILE A 228 32.57 5.47 -9.53
C ILE A 228 31.08 5.56 -9.22
N THR A 229 30.45 6.63 -9.63
CA THR A 229 28.99 6.86 -9.47
C THR A 229 28.29 6.69 -10.81
N TYR A 230 27.28 5.81 -10.82
CA TYR A 230 26.33 5.68 -11.90
C TYR A 230 25.01 6.34 -11.48
N ILE A 231 24.37 7.06 -12.42
CA ILE A 231 23.10 7.73 -12.19
C ILE A 231 22.12 7.27 -13.26
N GLU A 232 21.02 6.66 -12.83
CA GLU A 232 20.02 6.09 -13.73
C GLU A 232 18.63 6.68 -13.50
N ASP A 233 17.93 6.98 -14.59
CA ASP A 233 16.50 7.32 -14.58
C ASP A 233 15.68 6.03 -14.49
N ILE A 234 15.20 5.73 -13.30
CA ILE A 234 14.39 4.54 -13.02
C ILE A 234 12.89 4.77 -13.24
N THR A 235 12.51 5.83 -13.94
CA THR A 235 11.11 6.13 -14.26
C THR A 235 10.52 5.07 -15.20
N ASN A 236 9.37 4.51 -14.84
CA ASN A 236 8.62 3.65 -15.74
C ASN A 236 7.57 4.48 -16.50
N TYR A 237 7.87 4.81 -17.74
CA TYR A 237 6.97 5.57 -18.61
C TYR A 237 5.79 4.77 -19.15
N ASP A 238 5.83 3.42 -19.05
CA ASP A 238 4.80 2.50 -19.54
C ASP A 238 3.78 2.10 -18.46
N LEU A 239 3.77 2.79 -17.33
CA LEU A 239 2.79 2.54 -16.28
C LEU A 239 1.37 2.70 -16.81
N LYS A 240 0.51 1.75 -16.44
CA LYS A 240 -0.93 1.75 -16.71
C LYS A 240 -1.68 2.01 -15.41
N PRO A 241 -2.90 2.57 -15.45
CA PRO A 241 -3.68 2.71 -14.23
C PRO A 241 -4.07 1.34 -13.66
N ALA A 242 -4.26 1.30 -12.37
CA ALA A 242 -4.83 0.13 -11.71
C ALA A 242 -6.34 0.11 -11.96
N ARG A 243 -6.87 -1.03 -12.43
CA ARG A 243 -8.30 -1.19 -12.72
C ARG A 243 -8.89 -2.28 -11.84
N ASN A 244 -9.95 -1.92 -11.14
CA ASN A 244 -10.72 -2.81 -10.29
C ASN A 244 -12.10 -3.03 -10.88
N HIS A 245 -12.49 -4.29 -11.04
CA HIS A 245 -13.80 -4.74 -11.46
C HIS A 245 -14.53 -5.28 -10.25
N LYS A 246 -15.70 -4.72 -9.95
CA LYS A 246 -16.54 -5.19 -8.84
C LYS A 246 -17.93 -5.53 -9.34
N TRP A 247 -18.47 -6.64 -8.85
CA TRP A 247 -19.88 -6.95 -8.95
C TRP A 247 -20.43 -7.42 -7.60
N GLU A 248 -21.71 -7.19 -7.40
CA GLU A 248 -22.38 -7.57 -6.16
C GLU A 248 -23.84 -7.95 -6.44
N VAL A 249 -24.36 -8.82 -5.58
CA VAL A 249 -25.78 -9.17 -5.53
C VAL A 249 -26.23 -9.07 -4.08
N ARG A 250 -27.39 -8.43 -3.87
CA ARG A 250 -27.94 -8.19 -2.54
C ARG A 250 -29.41 -8.55 -2.48
N GLY A 251 -29.82 -9.21 -1.40
CA GLY A 251 -31.20 -9.42 -1.01
C GLY A 251 -31.56 -8.62 0.23
N ASP A 252 -32.69 -7.97 0.22
CA ASP A 252 -33.27 -7.26 1.35
C ASP A 252 -34.65 -7.81 1.68
N ILE A 253 -34.89 -8.05 2.96
CA ILE A 253 -36.19 -8.48 3.51
C ILE A 253 -36.56 -7.54 4.65
N SER A 254 -37.81 -7.02 4.63
CA SER A 254 -38.31 -6.17 5.69
C SER A 254 -39.71 -6.62 6.11
N PHE A 255 -39.91 -6.87 7.41
CA PHE A 255 -41.18 -7.31 7.98
C PHE A 255 -41.38 -6.70 9.37
N GLU A 256 -42.47 -6.02 9.61
CA GLU A 256 -42.83 -5.40 10.91
C GLU A 256 -41.71 -4.57 11.54
N GLY A 257 -41.01 -3.75 10.76
CA GLY A 257 -39.90 -2.92 11.25
C GLY A 257 -38.58 -3.68 11.45
N ASN A 258 -38.57 -5.01 11.28
CA ASN A 258 -37.34 -5.80 11.20
C ASN A 258 -36.80 -5.77 9.77
N ARG A 259 -35.50 -5.67 9.60
CA ARG A 259 -34.85 -5.65 8.30
C ARG A 259 -33.62 -6.55 8.29
N LEU A 260 -33.53 -7.40 7.26
CA LEU A 260 -32.35 -8.21 6.97
C LEU A 260 -31.83 -7.84 5.57
N SER A 261 -30.56 -7.58 5.47
CA SER A 261 -29.86 -7.39 4.19
C SER A 261 -28.68 -8.37 4.13
N VAL A 262 -28.50 -9.03 2.98
CA VAL A 262 -27.36 -9.91 2.72
C VAL A 262 -26.78 -9.55 1.36
N THR A 263 -25.49 -9.29 1.29
CA THR A 263 -24.76 -8.95 0.06
C THR A 263 -23.63 -9.93 -0.15
N TYR A 264 -23.53 -10.52 -1.33
CA TYR A 264 -22.33 -11.16 -1.84
C TYR A 264 -21.64 -10.24 -2.82
N PHE A 265 -20.33 -10.12 -2.73
CA PHE A 265 -19.55 -9.31 -3.67
C PHE A 265 -18.27 -10.04 -4.13
N HIS A 266 -17.82 -9.65 -5.32
CA HIS A 266 -16.53 -10.06 -5.86
C HIS A 266 -15.82 -8.86 -6.51
N GLU A 267 -14.54 -8.68 -6.18
CA GLU A 267 -13.68 -7.64 -6.71
C GLU A 267 -12.42 -8.26 -7.31
N ASN A 268 -12.03 -7.78 -8.49
CA ASN A 268 -10.83 -8.22 -9.16
C ASN A 268 -10.00 -7.01 -9.64
N LEU A 269 -8.84 -6.81 -9.02
CA LEU A 269 -7.84 -5.84 -9.43
C LEU A 269 -6.76 -6.54 -10.25
N THR A 270 -6.61 -6.18 -11.53
CA THR A 270 -5.74 -6.90 -12.48
C THR A 270 -4.39 -6.24 -12.76
N SER A 271 -4.26 -4.94 -12.50
CA SER A 271 -3.10 -4.12 -12.89
C SER A 271 -2.62 -3.19 -11.77
N GLY A 272 -2.67 -3.68 -10.53
CA GLY A 272 -2.24 -2.90 -9.35
C GLY A 272 -0.77 -2.50 -9.42
N PHE A 273 -0.45 -1.39 -8.78
CA PHE A 273 0.93 -0.91 -8.68
C PHE A 273 1.74 -1.74 -7.69
N ARG A 274 3.01 -1.89 -8.02
CA ARG A 274 4.02 -2.48 -7.15
C ARG A 274 5.38 -1.88 -7.46
N THR A 275 6.32 -2.02 -6.55
CA THR A 275 7.73 -1.80 -6.78
C THR A 275 8.39 -3.16 -7.02
N SER A 276 9.06 -3.31 -8.15
CA SER A 276 9.78 -4.51 -8.53
C SER A 276 11.28 -4.24 -8.54
N SER A 277 12.08 -5.24 -8.20
CA SER A 277 13.53 -5.17 -8.32
C SER A 277 13.95 -5.48 -9.74
N PHE A 278 14.89 -4.70 -10.25
CA PHE A 278 15.58 -4.88 -11.52
C PHE A 278 17.08 -4.85 -11.27
N TYR A 279 17.87 -5.41 -12.18
CA TYR A 279 19.31 -5.49 -12.07
C TYR A 279 19.96 -5.03 -13.35
N ALA A 280 21.12 -4.43 -13.24
CA ALA A 280 21.97 -4.04 -14.36
C ALA A 280 23.43 -4.31 -14.03
N PRO A 281 24.27 -4.63 -15.03
CA PRO A 281 25.71 -4.80 -14.84
C PRO A 281 26.41 -3.46 -14.82
N PHE A 282 27.33 -3.27 -13.88
CA PHE A 282 28.15 -2.08 -13.72
C PHE A 282 29.63 -2.48 -13.74
N SER A 283 30.45 -1.72 -14.48
CA SER A 283 31.88 -1.94 -14.58
C SER A 283 32.62 -1.00 -13.64
N TYR A 284 33.60 -1.51 -12.91
CA TYR A 284 34.43 -0.70 -12.01
C TYR A 284 35.81 -1.30 -11.86
N ARG A 285 36.78 -0.50 -11.41
CA ARG A 285 38.11 -0.97 -11.04
C ARG A 285 38.15 -1.28 -9.56
N LYS A 286 38.54 -2.49 -9.21
CA LYS A 286 38.82 -2.88 -7.81
C LYS A 286 40.31 -2.79 -7.57
N TYR A 287 40.72 -1.70 -6.91
CA TYR A 287 42.11 -1.49 -6.54
C TYR A 287 42.49 -2.36 -5.33
N ASP A 288 43.70 -2.90 -5.36
CA ASP A 288 44.26 -3.69 -4.25
C ASP A 288 44.86 -2.75 -3.20
N HIS A 289 44.08 -2.39 -2.20
CA HIS A 289 44.51 -1.50 -1.12
C HIS A 289 45.67 -2.11 -0.27
N SER A 290 45.87 -3.43 -0.31
CA SER A 290 46.97 -4.10 0.43
C SER A 290 48.33 -3.90 -0.23
N ALA A 291 48.33 -3.51 -1.51
CA ALA A 291 49.59 -3.21 -2.25
C ALA A 291 50.09 -1.78 -1.99
N VAL A 292 49.39 -0.97 -1.20
CA VAL A 292 49.86 0.39 -0.86
C VAL A 292 50.99 0.32 0.15
N ASP A 293 52.19 0.81 -0.22
CA ASP A 293 53.32 0.96 0.70
C ASP A 293 53.11 2.17 1.63
N ALA A 294 52.60 1.92 2.81
CA ALA A 294 52.34 2.94 3.81
C ALA A 294 53.60 3.68 4.29
N SER A 295 54.77 3.07 4.17
CA SER A 295 56.04 3.66 4.67
C SER A 295 56.59 4.75 3.77
N GLY A 296 56.25 4.71 2.49
CA GLY A 296 56.69 5.67 1.47
C GLY A 296 55.74 6.85 1.23
N LEU A 297 54.58 6.87 1.83
CA LEU A 297 53.55 7.88 1.54
C LEU A 297 53.97 9.28 1.98
N GLN A 298 53.84 10.23 1.05
CA GLN A 298 53.98 11.68 1.29
C GLN A 298 52.63 12.40 1.22
N GLY A 299 51.55 11.65 0.98
CA GLY A 299 50.16 12.10 0.83
C GLY A 299 49.23 10.92 0.54
N PRO A 300 48.01 11.15 0.10
CA PRO A 300 47.11 10.09 -0.33
C PRO A 300 47.73 9.24 -1.44
N PRO A 301 47.58 7.90 -1.46
CA PRO A 301 48.19 7.04 -2.46
C PRO A 301 47.71 7.39 -3.87
N ALA A 302 48.61 7.45 -4.85
CA ALA A 302 48.30 7.69 -6.24
C ALA A 302 47.67 6.43 -6.85
N LEU A 303 46.55 6.58 -7.60
CA LEU A 303 45.83 5.42 -8.15
C LEU A 303 46.64 4.68 -9.22
N GLU A 304 47.50 5.39 -9.95
CA GLU A 304 48.39 4.85 -10.97
C GLU A 304 49.42 3.87 -10.42
N ASP A 305 49.74 3.97 -9.14
CA ASP A 305 50.72 3.11 -8.45
C ASP A 305 50.06 1.86 -7.82
N ILE A 306 48.74 1.77 -7.83
CA ILE A 306 48.02 0.69 -7.17
C ILE A 306 47.52 -0.30 -8.22
N PRO A 307 47.86 -1.59 -8.10
CA PRO A 307 47.28 -2.63 -8.96
C PRO A 307 45.77 -2.68 -8.86
N TYR A 308 45.09 -2.94 -9.97
CA TYR A 308 43.65 -3.10 -9.99
C TYR A 308 43.21 -4.27 -10.87
N THR A 309 41.97 -4.70 -10.64
CA THR A 309 41.25 -5.65 -11.49
C THR A 309 39.99 -4.98 -12.03
N ASP A 310 39.77 -5.08 -13.35
CA ASP A 310 38.50 -4.67 -13.94
C ASP A 310 37.41 -5.67 -13.55
N MET A 311 36.39 -5.14 -12.90
CA MET A 311 35.28 -5.91 -12.36
C MET A 311 33.97 -5.54 -13.05
N LYS A 312 33.07 -6.51 -13.12
CA LYS A 312 31.64 -6.26 -13.40
C LYS A 312 30.82 -6.86 -12.28
N ALA A 313 29.83 -6.13 -11.81
CA ALA A 313 28.91 -6.61 -10.80
C ALA A 313 27.48 -6.21 -11.17
N LEU A 314 26.52 -7.09 -10.86
CA LEU A 314 25.11 -6.76 -10.88
C LEU A 314 24.78 -5.89 -9.68
N ASN A 315 24.09 -4.80 -9.90
CA ASN A 315 23.49 -4.03 -8.83
C ASN A 315 22.01 -3.81 -9.09
N GLY A 316 21.21 -3.86 -8.01
CA GLY A 316 19.78 -3.82 -8.08
C GLY A 316 19.21 -2.43 -7.82
N TYR A 317 18.20 -2.06 -8.58
CA TYR A 317 17.37 -0.89 -8.35
C TYR A 317 15.90 -1.27 -8.28
N ARG A 318 15.10 -0.37 -7.73
CA ARG A 318 13.67 -0.59 -7.57
C ARG A 318 12.90 0.35 -8.50
N GLN A 319 12.03 -0.22 -9.33
CA GLN A 319 11.22 0.54 -10.28
C GLN A 319 9.73 0.25 -10.05
N SER A 320 8.91 1.28 -10.20
CA SER A 320 7.46 1.16 -10.18
C SER A 320 6.96 0.35 -11.38
N ALA A 321 6.05 -0.57 -11.16
CA ALA A 321 5.50 -1.44 -12.19
C ALA A 321 4.03 -1.77 -11.93
N ASN A 322 3.31 -2.19 -12.97
CA ASN A 322 2.05 -2.91 -12.81
C ASN A 322 2.35 -4.39 -12.63
N GLY A 323 1.59 -5.08 -11.81
CA GLY A 323 1.79 -6.51 -11.58
C GLY A 323 1.04 -7.06 -10.39
N SER A 324 0.67 -6.20 -9.44
CA SER A 324 -0.17 -6.63 -8.32
C SER A 324 -1.57 -6.99 -8.80
N ARG A 325 -2.06 -8.15 -8.34
CA ARG A 325 -3.43 -8.62 -8.54
C ARG A 325 -4.07 -8.87 -7.20
N ILE A 326 -5.35 -8.54 -7.09
CA ILE A 326 -6.16 -8.82 -5.90
C ILE A 326 -7.46 -9.42 -6.39
N ASP A 327 -7.76 -10.62 -5.93
CA ASP A 327 -9.06 -11.25 -6.06
C ASP A 327 -9.69 -11.29 -4.67
N LYS A 328 -10.82 -10.59 -4.50
CA LYS A 328 -11.50 -10.47 -3.21
C LYS A 328 -12.96 -10.80 -3.36
N GLN A 329 -13.47 -11.66 -2.49
CA GLN A 329 -14.89 -12.01 -2.41
C GLN A 329 -15.34 -12.02 -0.96
N GLY A 330 -16.62 -11.79 -0.75
CA GLY A 330 -17.16 -11.80 0.60
C GLY A 330 -18.67 -11.79 0.69
N ILE A 331 -19.14 -12.07 1.89
CA ILE A 331 -20.54 -11.97 2.28
C ILE A 331 -20.64 -10.95 3.41
N GLU A 332 -21.49 -9.95 3.22
CA GLU A 332 -21.86 -8.99 4.25
C GLU A 332 -23.32 -9.16 4.61
N PHE A 333 -23.65 -9.04 5.88
CA PHE A 333 -25.03 -9.06 6.32
C PHE A 333 -25.29 -8.04 7.41
N GLN A 334 -26.52 -7.53 7.42
CA GLN A 334 -27.01 -6.64 8.46
C GLN A 334 -28.45 -7.03 8.81
N PHE A 335 -28.70 -7.20 10.09
CA PHE A 335 -30.04 -7.34 10.65
C PHE A 335 -30.32 -6.18 11.61
N THR A 336 -31.47 -5.57 11.50
CA THR A 336 -31.96 -4.53 12.42
C THR A 336 -33.37 -4.92 12.87
N SER A 337 -33.57 -5.05 14.18
CA SER A 337 -34.89 -5.32 14.72
C SER A 337 -35.69 -4.02 14.93
N GLN A 338 -37.02 -4.13 14.87
CA GLN A 338 -37.85 -3.19 15.59
C GLN A 338 -37.51 -3.25 17.10
N ARG A 339 -37.91 -2.24 17.86
CA ARG A 339 -37.75 -2.27 19.31
C ARG A 339 -38.65 -3.35 19.92
N ILE A 340 -38.07 -4.34 20.59
CA ILE A 340 -38.76 -5.41 21.29
C ILE A 340 -39.39 -4.79 22.54
N SER A 341 -40.72 -4.64 22.57
CA SER A 341 -41.43 -3.87 23.61
C SER A 341 -41.18 -4.41 25.02
N ALA A 342 -41.18 -5.77 25.19
CA ALA A 342 -40.96 -6.42 26.47
C ALA A 342 -39.56 -6.12 27.06
N LEU A 343 -38.53 -5.98 26.21
CA LEU A 343 -37.16 -5.72 26.60
C LEU A 343 -36.77 -4.24 26.44
N ARG A 344 -37.63 -3.48 25.80
CA ARG A 344 -37.36 -2.06 25.39
C ARG A 344 -36.07 -1.90 24.58
N THR A 345 -35.67 -2.96 23.89
CA THR A 345 -34.36 -3.09 23.24
C THR A 345 -34.54 -3.22 21.73
N ALA A 346 -33.76 -2.45 20.98
CA ALA A 346 -33.52 -2.67 19.56
C ALA A 346 -32.19 -3.42 19.40
N VAL A 347 -32.16 -4.34 18.44
CA VAL A 347 -30.97 -5.17 18.14
C VAL A 347 -30.50 -4.86 16.74
N VAL A 348 -29.21 -4.58 16.60
CA VAL A 348 -28.53 -4.50 15.32
C VAL A 348 -27.42 -5.54 15.29
N ILE A 349 -27.44 -6.40 14.28
CA ILE A 349 -26.38 -7.39 14.05
C ILE A 349 -25.81 -7.11 12.67
N ASN A 350 -24.51 -6.93 12.58
CA ASN A 350 -23.82 -6.85 11.30
C ASN A 350 -22.60 -7.76 11.31
N GLY A 351 -22.24 -8.25 10.16
CA GLY A 351 -21.09 -9.11 10.02
C GLY A 351 -20.60 -9.17 8.58
N ALA A 352 -19.34 -9.59 8.46
CA ALA A 352 -18.71 -9.78 7.18
C ALA A 352 -17.71 -10.94 7.22
N TRP A 353 -17.83 -11.81 6.23
CA TRP A 353 -16.78 -12.75 5.87
C TRP A 353 -16.19 -12.34 4.54
N PHE A 354 -14.86 -12.30 4.45
CA PHE A 354 -14.20 -12.10 3.17
C PHE A 354 -12.87 -12.85 3.07
N ARG A 355 -12.57 -13.20 1.84
CA ARG A 355 -11.33 -13.84 1.42
C ARG A 355 -10.67 -12.97 0.35
N SER A 356 -9.41 -12.62 0.56
CA SER A 356 -8.59 -11.85 -0.38
C SER A 356 -7.38 -12.66 -0.79
N VAL A 357 -7.17 -12.79 -2.08
CA VAL A 357 -6.01 -13.44 -2.69
C VAL A 357 -5.16 -12.36 -3.34
N TYR A 358 -4.00 -12.10 -2.78
CA TYR A 358 -3.01 -11.20 -3.35
C TYR A 358 -2.04 -12.02 -4.19
N THR A 359 -1.76 -11.57 -5.40
CA THR A 359 -0.87 -12.26 -6.33
C THR A 359 -0.03 -11.27 -7.14
N ASN A 360 0.96 -11.80 -7.83
CA ASN A 360 1.81 -11.07 -8.77
C ASN A 360 1.73 -11.73 -10.14
N SER A 361 1.63 -10.93 -11.19
CA SER A 361 1.58 -11.40 -12.58
C SER A 361 2.92 -11.30 -13.31
N ARG A 362 3.99 -10.93 -12.62
CA ARG A 362 5.33 -10.74 -13.20
C ARG A 362 6.34 -11.65 -12.54
N PRO A 363 7.31 -12.19 -13.28
CA PRO A 363 8.50 -12.80 -12.72
C PRO A 363 9.26 -11.80 -11.86
N MET A 364 10.00 -12.30 -10.87
CA MET A 364 10.72 -11.47 -9.89
C MET A 364 12.18 -11.88 -9.83
N PHE A 365 13.06 -10.88 -9.85
CA PHE A 365 14.46 -11.09 -9.50
C PHE A 365 14.62 -11.23 -7.99
N GLU A 366 15.37 -12.24 -7.57
CA GLU A 366 15.81 -12.38 -6.19
C GLU A 366 17.28 -12.78 -6.12
N THR A 367 18.00 -12.15 -5.18
CA THR A 367 19.39 -12.48 -4.88
C THR A 367 19.51 -13.67 -3.93
N VAL A 368 20.69 -14.24 -3.88
CA VAL A 368 21.13 -15.21 -2.88
C VAL A 368 22.25 -14.61 -2.04
N ALA A 369 22.42 -15.10 -0.83
CA ALA A 369 23.42 -14.58 0.11
C ALA A 369 24.77 -15.35 0.05
N ASP A 370 24.84 -16.37 -0.79
CA ASP A 370 25.98 -17.26 -0.86
C ASP A 370 27.21 -16.57 -1.46
N VAL A 371 28.38 -16.97 -1.01
CA VAL A 371 29.69 -16.45 -1.41
C VAL A 371 30.53 -17.60 -1.94
N VAL A 372 31.04 -17.45 -3.16
CA VAL A 372 31.93 -18.42 -3.82
C VAL A 372 33.21 -17.68 -4.22
N ASP A 373 34.39 -18.27 -3.97
CA ASP A 373 35.69 -17.67 -4.28
C ASP A 373 35.85 -16.23 -3.73
N ASN A 374 35.43 -16.00 -2.49
CA ASN A 374 35.45 -14.70 -1.82
C ASN A 374 34.60 -13.60 -2.52
N ARG A 375 33.64 -13.99 -3.38
CA ARG A 375 32.75 -13.08 -4.09
C ARG A 375 31.30 -13.48 -3.88
N PRO A 376 30.40 -12.55 -3.54
CA PRO A 376 28.97 -12.82 -3.49
C PRO A 376 28.44 -13.30 -4.84
N VAL A 377 27.72 -14.42 -4.87
CA VAL A 377 27.09 -14.94 -6.10
C VAL A 377 26.18 -13.89 -6.71
N SER A 378 25.51 -13.10 -5.87
CA SER A 378 24.59 -12.02 -6.29
C SER A 378 25.27 -10.86 -7.04
N GLU A 379 26.59 -10.70 -6.97
CA GLU A 379 27.32 -9.75 -7.81
C GLU A 379 27.53 -10.26 -9.24
N GLU A 380 27.58 -11.57 -9.43
CA GLU A 380 27.81 -12.19 -10.73
C GLU A 380 26.53 -12.68 -11.41
N TYR A 381 25.59 -13.19 -10.59
CA TYR A 381 24.35 -13.81 -11.09
C TYR A 381 23.15 -13.44 -10.20
N VAL A 382 22.01 -13.20 -10.83
CA VAL A 382 20.74 -13.03 -10.13
C VAL A 382 19.66 -13.87 -10.79
N GLY A 383 18.91 -14.65 -10.01
CA GLY A 383 17.83 -15.51 -10.48
C GLY A 383 16.56 -14.72 -10.77
N LEU A 384 15.88 -15.04 -11.86
CA LEU A 384 14.53 -14.60 -12.21
C LEU A 384 13.57 -15.76 -11.99
N TYR A 385 12.57 -15.56 -11.11
CA TYR A 385 11.66 -16.61 -10.68
C TYR A 385 10.23 -16.31 -11.14
N ASP A 386 9.59 -17.30 -11.76
CA ASP A 386 8.19 -17.22 -12.18
C ASP A 386 7.30 -17.80 -11.09
N TRP A 387 7.36 -17.24 -9.90
CA TRP A 387 6.47 -17.59 -8.81
C TRP A 387 5.58 -16.45 -8.37
N ASN A 388 4.53 -16.82 -7.71
CA ASN A 388 3.62 -15.90 -7.09
C ASN A 388 4.09 -15.60 -5.66
N ASP A 389 4.40 -14.34 -5.35
CA ASP A 389 4.73 -13.85 -4.02
C ASP A 389 3.48 -13.57 -3.16
N GLY A 390 2.37 -14.16 -3.52
CA GLY A 390 1.06 -13.87 -3.02
C GLY A 390 0.75 -14.42 -1.64
N ARG A 391 -0.41 -13.96 -1.17
CA ARG A 391 -0.95 -14.32 0.14
C ARG A 391 -2.46 -14.45 0.06
N VAL A 392 -2.99 -15.45 0.75
CA VAL A 392 -4.42 -15.60 0.99
C VAL A 392 -4.73 -15.12 2.39
N ASN A 393 -5.59 -14.12 2.52
CA ASN A 393 -6.12 -13.66 3.79
C ASN A 393 -7.61 -13.93 3.85
N GLU A 394 -8.08 -14.39 4.99
CA GLU A 394 -9.48 -14.70 5.22
C GLU A 394 -9.88 -14.27 6.62
N GLN A 395 -11.05 -13.65 6.77
CA GLN A 395 -11.55 -13.27 8.08
C GLN A 395 -13.06 -13.31 8.16
N PHE A 396 -13.57 -13.51 9.38
CA PHE A 396 -14.99 -13.42 9.70
C PHE A 396 -15.18 -12.63 10.99
N ASN A 397 -15.97 -11.57 10.93
CA ASN A 397 -16.29 -10.69 12.06
C ASN A 397 -17.80 -10.50 12.17
N THR A 398 -18.31 -10.37 13.39
CA THR A 398 -19.68 -9.93 13.66
C THR A 398 -19.71 -8.91 14.80
N ASN A 399 -20.64 -7.97 14.73
CA ASN A 399 -20.93 -7.04 15.81
C ASN A 399 -22.41 -7.14 16.16
N PHE A 400 -22.68 -7.21 17.44
CA PHE A 400 -24.02 -7.16 18.02
C PHE A 400 -24.15 -5.86 18.81
N GLN A 401 -25.13 -5.06 18.50
CA GLN A 401 -25.45 -3.84 19.22
C GLN A 401 -26.86 -3.94 19.78
N LEU A 402 -27.02 -3.70 21.07
CA LEU A 402 -28.27 -3.70 21.79
C LEU A 402 -28.49 -2.33 22.40
N ASP A 403 -29.56 -1.64 21.99
CA ASP A 403 -29.95 -0.34 22.52
C ASP A 403 -31.24 -0.45 23.34
N THR A 404 -31.11 -0.46 24.65
CA THR A 404 -32.21 -0.53 25.61
C THR A 404 -32.55 0.87 26.11
N GLN A 405 -33.79 1.30 25.96
CA GLN A 405 -34.25 2.61 26.41
C GLN A 405 -35.29 2.47 27.51
N ILE A 406 -35.07 3.18 28.60
CA ILE A 406 -35.99 3.27 29.73
C ILE A 406 -36.42 4.74 29.86
N PRO A 407 -37.47 5.16 29.10
CA PRO A 407 -37.85 6.58 29.01
C PRO A 407 -38.27 7.18 30.37
N GLU A 408 -38.90 6.38 31.23
CA GLU A 408 -39.37 6.81 32.55
C GLU A 408 -38.22 7.29 33.44
N TRP A 409 -37.05 6.72 33.21
CA TRP A 409 -35.84 7.09 33.95
C TRP A 409 -34.88 7.95 33.11
N GLY A 410 -35.21 8.24 31.86
CA GLY A 410 -34.29 8.93 30.94
C GLY A 410 -32.97 8.21 30.75
N LEU A 411 -32.99 6.86 30.81
CA LEU A 411 -31.80 6.02 30.68
C LEU A 411 -31.76 5.31 29.34
N ILE A 412 -30.56 5.23 28.77
CA ILE A 412 -30.24 4.45 27.57
C ILE A 412 -29.01 3.59 27.88
N PHE A 413 -29.12 2.29 27.68
CA PHE A 413 -28.01 1.37 27.75
C PHE A 413 -27.69 0.88 26.32
N SER A 414 -26.46 1.14 25.86
CA SER A 414 -25.96 0.64 24.59
C SER A 414 -24.86 -0.38 24.88
N THR A 415 -25.14 -1.63 24.59
CA THR A 415 -24.19 -2.75 24.71
C THR A 415 -23.72 -3.15 23.33
N SER A 416 -22.41 -3.25 23.13
CA SER A 416 -21.84 -3.74 21.87
C SER A 416 -20.94 -4.93 22.15
N VAL A 417 -21.19 -6.03 21.43
CA VAL A 417 -20.37 -7.24 21.45
C VAL A 417 -19.69 -7.37 20.10
N GLN A 418 -18.37 -7.27 20.08
CA GLN A 418 -17.56 -7.39 18.88
C GLN A 418 -16.91 -8.77 18.87
N CYS A 419 -17.21 -9.57 17.85
CA CYS A 419 -16.66 -10.90 17.68
C CYS A 419 -15.80 -10.95 16.42
N MET A 420 -14.51 -11.19 16.59
CA MET A 420 -13.63 -11.68 15.54
C MET A 420 -13.60 -13.20 15.65
N TRP A 421 -14.25 -13.90 14.73
CA TRP A 421 -14.33 -15.37 14.79
C TRP A 421 -13.00 -16.00 14.42
N PHE A 422 -12.40 -15.49 13.37
CA PHE A 422 -11.02 -15.82 12.99
C PHE A 422 -10.45 -14.78 12.02
N VAL A 423 -9.13 -14.67 12.03
CA VAL A 423 -8.32 -14.08 10.96
C VAL A 423 -7.27 -15.10 10.57
N SER A 424 -7.18 -15.43 9.30
CA SER A 424 -6.16 -16.35 8.82
C SER A 424 -5.38 -15.79 7.66
N THR A 425 -4.12 -16.18 7.58
CA THR A 425 -3.22 -15.85 6.48
C THR A 425 -2.46 -17.10 6.05
N ARG A 426 -2.19 -17.19 4.76
CA ARG A 426 -1.35 -18.25 4.18
C ARG A 426 -0.54 -17.65 3.04
N VAL A 427 0.76 -17.85 3.05
CA VAL A 427 1.65 -17.54 1.93
C VAL A 427 1.41 -18.55 0.81
N MET A 428 1.38 -18.10 -0.44
CA MET A 428 1.26 -19.00 -1.60
C MET A 428 2.56 -19.76 -1.83
N TRP A 429 2.43 -20.96 -2.31
CA TRP A 429 3.58 -21.83 -2.61
C TRP A 429 4.50 -21.17 -3.64
N LYS A 430 5.82 -21.34 -3.48
CA LYS A 430 6.88 -20.83 -4.33
C LYS A 430 7.70 -22.00 -4.86
N ASN A 431 7.94 -22.00 -6.17
CA ASN A 431 8.96 -22.85 -6.76
C ASN A 431 10.33 -22.19 -6.56
N GLY A 432 11.25 -22.82 -5.85
CA GLY A 432 12.59 -22.27 -5.59
C GLY A 432 13.52 -22.29 -6.80
N VAL A 433 13.15 -22.90 -7.91
CA VAL A 433 14.00 -22.99 -9.12
C VAL A 433 13.75 -21.74 -9.98
N PRO A 434 14.79 -20.98 -10.37
CA PRO A 434 14.62 -19.86 -11.27
C PRO A 434 14.26 -20.32 -12.70
N VAL A 435 13.50 -19.53 -13.44
CA VAL A 435 13.23 -19.77 -14.86
C VAL A 435 14.35 -19.27 -15.76
N SER A 436 15.08 -18.25 -15.27
CA SER A 436 16.21 -17.64 -15.96
C SER A 436 17.14 -17.02 -14.93
N TYR A 437 18.33 -16.65 -15.36
CA TYR A 437 19.27 -15.84 -14.56
C TYR A 437 19.90 -14.75 -15.43
N MET A 438 20.29 -13.65 -14.79
CA MET A 438 21.06 -12.59 -15.42
C MET A 438 22.53 -12.74 -15.01
N ALA A 439 23.44 -12.58 -15.99
CA ALA A 439 24.88 -12.59 -15.75
C ALA A 439 25.46 -11.18 -15.78
N ALA A 440 26.37 -10.86 -14.86
CA ALA A 440 27.06 -9.56 -14.81
C ALA A 440 27.97 -9.31 -16.02
N SER A 441 28.42 -10.36 -16.69
CA SER A 441 29.34 -10.29 -17.83
C SER A 441 28.78 -9.44 -18.98
N ASP A 442 27.47 -9.53 -19.24
CA ASP A 442 26.82 -8.85 -20.37
C ASP A 442 25.41 -8.32 -20.06
N GLY A 443 24.86 -8.58 -18.87
CA GLY A 443 23.53 -8.14 -18.46
C GLY A 443 22.37 -8.88 -19.14
N LYS A 444 22.64 -10.01 -19.80
CA LYS A 444 21.62 -10.78 -20.50
C LYS A 444 20.96 -11.81 -19.61
N LEU A 445 19.72 -12.15 -19.95
CA LEU A 445 18.98 -13.26 -19.37
C LEU A 445 19.29 -14.55 -20.11
N TYR A 446 19.64 -15.58 -19.35
CA TYR A 446 19.90 -16.93 -19.81
C TYR A 446 18.86 -17.89 -19.20
N PRO A 447 18.32 -18.86 -19.94
CA PRO A 447 17.46 -19.89 -19.38
C PRO A 447 18.21 -20.67 -18.28
N TYR A 448 17.51 -21.00 -17.22
CA TYR A 448 18.07 -21.85 -16.16
C TYR A 448 17.77 -23.32 -16.52
N THR A 449 18.82 -24.11 -16.71
CA THR A 449 18.75 -25.50 -17.20
C THR A 449 19.33 -26.46 -16.14
N GLU A 450 19.27 -27.77 -16.42
CA GLU A 450 19.94 -28.78 -15.60
C GLU A 450 21.47 -28.56 -15.56
N GLU A 451 22.06 -28.10 -16.67
CA GLU A 451 23.48 -27.73 -16.70
C GLU A 451 23.78 -26.53 -15.79
N SER A 452 22.87 -25.53 -15.76
CA SER A 452 22.98 -24.40 -14.83
C SER A 452 22.91 -24.87 -13.37
N ALA A 453 22.07 -25.86 -13.08
CA ALA A 453 21.94 -26.43 -11.73
C ALA A 453 23.20 -27.21 -11.28
N ALA A 454 24.01 -27.67 -12.22
CA ALA A 454 25.29 -28.35 -11.97
C ALA A 454 26.49 -27.39 -11.91
N ASP A 455 26.32 -26.12 -12.30
CA ASP A 455 27.37 -25.11 -12.24
C ASP A 455 27.73 -24.74 -10.78
N PRO A 456 29.02 -24.64 -10.42
CA PRO A 456 29.47 -24.37 -9.06
C PRO A 456 28.92 -23.07 -8.42
N LYS A 457 28.53 -22.07 -9.21
CA LYS A 457 27.97 -20.80 -8.74
C LYS A 457 26.45 -20.73 -8.95
N LEU A 458 25.95 -21.15 -10.13
CA LEU A 458 24.52 -21.04 -10.47
C LEU A 458 23.63 -21.97 -9.64
N GLN A 459 24.17 -23.09 -9.10
CA GLN A 459 23.42 -23.98 -8.20
C GLN A 459 22.85 -23.26 -6.98
N PHE A 460 23.52 -22.22 -6.49
CA PHE A 460 23.06 -21.42 -5.34
C PHE A 460 21.82 -20.57 -5.66
N LEU A 461 21.47 -20.41 -6.94
CA LEU A 461 20.23 -19.76 -7.32
C LEU A 461 18.99 -20.61 -7.02
N ILE A 462 19.14 -21.92 -6.75
CA ILE A 462 18.04 -22.75 -6.28
C ILE A 462 17.74 -22.42 -4.82
N LYS A 463 16.53 -21.94 -4.56
CA LYS A 463 16.08 -21.60 -3.21
C LYS A 463 15.25 -22.71 -2.60
N THR A 464 15.51 -23.04 -1.37
CA THR A 464 14.70 -23.96 -0.57
C THR A 464 13.89 -23.20 0.44
N TYR A 465 12.63 -23.57 0.60
CA TYR A 465 11.71 -22.97 1.54
C TYR A 465 11.24 -24.00 2.55
N ASN A 466 11.12 -23.60 3.81
CA ASN A 466 10.54 -24.46 4.82
C ASN A 466 9.02 -24.58 4.58
N ASP A 467 8.49 -25.78 4.59
CA ASP A 467 7.05 -26.06 4.41
C ASP A 467 6.17 -25.36 5.44
N ASP A 468 6.71 -25.05 6.62
CA ASP A 468 6.00 -24.29 7.64
C ASP A 468 5.60 -22.89 7.17
N LEU A 469 6.32 -22.29 6.21
CA LEU A 469 5.99 -21.02 5.60
C LEU A 469 4.60 -21.03 4.92
N TYR A 470 4.21 -22.18 4.37
CA TYR A 470 2.98 -22.33 3.61
C TYR A 470 1.78 -22.80 4.45
N LYS A 471 1.99 -23.07 5.73
CA LYS A 471 0.91 -23.43 6.64
C LYS A 471 -0.02 -22.25 6.89
N LYS A 472 -1.31 -22.54 6.93
CA LYS A 472 -2.33 -21.53 7.30
C LYS A 472 -2.12 -21.13 8.76
N GLN A 473 -1.81 -19.86 8.97
CA GLN A 473 -1.71 -19.23 10.29
C GLN A 473 -3.10 -18.67 10.64
N THR A 474 -3.62 -19.01 11.81
CA THR A 474 -4.94 -18.56 12.22
C THR A 474 -4.89 -17.92 13.60
N ILE A 475 -5.39 -16.68 13.68
CA ILE A 475 -5.69 -15.99 14.93
C ILE A 475 -7.10 -16.45 15.34
N PRO A 476 -7.25 -17.11 16.50
CA PRO A 476 -8.53 -17.65 16.95
C PRO A 476 -9.47 -16.52 17.41
N THR A 477 -10.68 -16.91 17.68
CA THR A 477 -11.77 -16.06 18.16
C THR A 477 -11.32 -15.04 19.21
N ALA A 478 -11.78 -13.80 19.04
CA ALA A 478 -11.68 -12.74 20.04
C ALA A 478 -13.06 -12.11 20.23
N VAL A 479 -13.47 -11.94 21.47
CA VAL A 479 -14.75 -11.30 21.80
C VAL A 479 -14.47 -10.15 22.74
N TYR A 480 -15.09 -9.00 22.47
CA TYR A 480 -15.05 -7.82 23.32
C TYR A 480 -16.46 -7.35 23.61
N VAL A 481 -16.73 -7.04 24.88
CA VAL A 481 -17.99 -6.47 25.32
C VAL A 481 -17.76 -5.04 25.78
N ASN A 482 -18.51 -4.11 25.20
CA ASN A 482 -18.49 -2.70 25.57
C ASN A 482 -19.88 -2.29 26.06
N LEU A 483 -19.92 -1.40 27.05
CA LEU A 483 -21.14 -0.89 27.66
C LEU A 483 -21.10 0.63 27.72
N LYS A 484 -22.17 1.30 27.29
CA LYS A 484 -22.41 2.72 27.49
C LYS A 484 -23.76 2.94 28.17
N ALA A 485 -23.78 3.61 29.31
CA ALA A 485 -24.98 4.03 29.99
C ALA A 485 -25.13 5.55 29.84
N THR A 486 -26.25 6.00 29.29
CA THR A 486 -26.53 7.42 29.09
C THR A 486 -27.74 7.84 29.92
N LYS A 487 -27.60 8.85 30.74
CA LYS A 487 -28.68 9.51 31.49
C LYS A 487 -29.00 10.85 30.86
N THR A 488 -30.26 11.03 30.48
CA THR A 488 -30.79 12.32 30.05
C THR A 488 -31.36 13.08 31.25
N ILE A 489 -30.92 14.30 31.49
CA ILE A 489 -31.34 15.14 32.59
C ILE A 489 -31.98 16.40 31.98
N GLY A 490 -33.31 16.51 32.17
CA GLY A 490 -34.09 17.53 31.49
C GLY A 490 -33.95 17.47 29.97
N LYS A 491 -33.99 18.63 29.31
CA LYS A 491 -33.83 18.73 27.82
C LYS A 491 -32.43 19.19 27.40
N TRP A 492 -31.58 19.52 28.35
CA TRP A 492 -30.34 20.25 28.09
C TRP A 492 -29.04 19.47 28.42
N LEU A 493 -29.09 18.36 29.19
CA LEU A 493 -27.89 17.62 29.59
C LEU A 493 -28.04 16.13 29.32
N ARG A 494 -27.02 15.54 28.66
CA ARG A 494 -26.82 14.08 28.59
C ARG A 494 -25.46 13.74 29.22
N LEU A 495 -25.50 12.88 30.23
CA LEU A 495 -24.32 12.27 30.84
C LEU A 495 -24.21 10.84 30.36
N SER A 496 -23.09 10.48 29.76
CA SER A 496 -22.79 9.12 29.36
C SER A 496 -21.55 8.60 30.08
N LEU A 497 -21.65 7.42 30.65
CA LEU A 497 -20.53 6.66 31.17
C LEU A 497 -20.31 5.46 30.25
N PHE A 498 -19.07 5.17 29.90
CA PHE A 498 -18.76 4.03 29.06
C PHE A 498 -17.59 3.22 29.60
N ALA A 499 -17.68 1.92 29.38
CA ALA A 499 -16.65 0.93 29.67
C ALA A 499 -16.42 0.11 28.41
N ASN A 500 -15.26 0.26 27.82
CA ASN A 500 -14.83 -0.52 26.68
C ASN A 500 -14.05 -1.74 27.17
N ARG A 501 -14.31 -2.90 26.58
CA ARG A 501 -13.70 -4.18 26.95
C ARG A 501 -13.94 -4.54 28.42
N ILE A 502 -15.13 -4.28 28.92
CA ILE A 502 -15.52 -4.65 30.30
C ILE A 502 -15.48 -6.17 30.50
N LEU A 503 -15.73 -6.92 29.44
CA LEU A 503 -15.51 -8.35 29.35
C LEU A 503 -14.81 -8.65 28.02
N ASP A 504 -13.87 -9.59 28.06
CA ASP A 504 -13.21 -10.09 26.87
C ASP A 504 -12.99 -11.61 26.92
N TYR A 505 -12.84 -12.21 25.73
CA TYR A 505 -12.38 -13.57 25.54
C TYR A 505 -11.28 -13.56 24.49
N LEU A 506 -10.03 -13.72 24.94
CA LEU A 506 -8.82 -13.57 24.14
C LEU A 506 -7.89 -14.77 24.34
N PRO A 507 -8.23 -15.97 23.84
CA PRO A 507 -7.39 -17.14 24.03
C PRO A 507 -5.99 -16.93 23.44
N SER A 508 -4.97 -17.40 24.13
CA SER A 508 -3.62 -17.48 23.61
C SER A 508 -3.55 -18.47 22.45
N TYR A 509 -2.65 -18.24 21.50
CA TYR A 509 -2.47 -19.12 20.36
C TYR A 509 -0.98 -19.23 19.97
N LYS A 510 -0.63 -20.24 19.18
CA LYS A 510 0.72 -20.38 18.62
C LYS A 510 0.77 -19.85 17.20
N MET A 511 1.81 -19.07 16.88
CA MET A 511 2.09 -18.58 15.55
C MET A 511 3.60 -18.63 15.31
N ASN A 512 4.02 -19.25 14.22
CA ASN A 512 5.45 -19.46 13.89
C ASN A 512 6.27 -20.07 15.05
N GLY A 513 5.66 -21.03 15.78
CA GLY A 513 6.30 -21.66 16.94
C GLY A 513 6.25 -20.85 18.25
N LEU A 514 5.87 -19.57 18.20
CA LEU A 514 5.81 -18.69 19.36
C LEU A 514 4.41 -18.67 19.98
N LEU A 515 4.33 -18.69 21.32
CA LEU A 515 3.09 -18.50 22.04
C LEU A 515 2.75 -17.02 22.12
N ILE A 516 1.65 -16.64 21.47
CA ILE A 516 1.11 -15.28 21.49
C ILE A 516 0.06 -15.19 22.59
N ARG A 517 0.30 -14.34 23.58
CA ARG A 517 -0.68 -13.97 24.62
C ARG A 517 -1.29 -12.64 24.27
N ARG A 518 -2.61 -12.54 24.43
CA ARG A 518 -3.38 -11.33 24.16
C ARG A 518 -3.94 -10.79 25.47
N ASN A 519 -3.44 -9.67 25.94
CA ASN A 519 -3.98 -8.96 27.09
C ASN A 519 -4.36 -7.55 26.64
N VAL A 520 -5.53 -7.12 27.01
CA VAL A 520 -6.02 -5.77 26.71
C VAL A 520 -6.76 -5.25 27.95
N ASP A 521 -6.33 -4.13 28.45
CA ASP A 521 -6.94 -3.51 29.61
C ASP A 521 -8.31 -2.89 29.27
N PRO A 522 -9.30 -2.93 30.19
CA PRO A 522 -10.54 -2.20 30.03
C PRO A 522 -10.28 -0.69 30.08
N TYR A 523 -11.06 0.05 29.31
CA TYR A 523 -11.00 1.51 29.26
C TYR A 523 -12.33 2.12 29.68
N PHE A 524 -12.29 3.07 30.61
CA PHE A 524 -13.46 3.75 31.14
C PHE A 524 -13.41 5.24 30.78
N GLY A 525 -14.57 5.83 30.52
CA GLY A 525 -14.66 7.24 30.24
C GLY A 525 -16.04 7.82 30.48
N MET A 526 -16.11 9.13 30.43
CA MET A 526 -17.33 9.93 30.61
C MET A 526 -17.47 10.96 29.50
N GLU A 527 -18.67 11.18 29.05
CA GLU A 527 -19.03 12.18 28.05
C GLU A 527 -20.18 13.04 28.57
N LEU A 528 -20.03 14.35 28.45
CA LEU A 528 -21.06 15.33 28.79
C LEU A 528 -21.48 16.06 27.50
N ASN A 529 -22.77 16.01 27.17
CA ASN A 529 -23.33 16.71 26.04
C ASN A 529 -24.36 17.73 26.54
N PHE A 530 -24.13 18.99 26.21
CA PHE A 530 -25.05 20.08 26.50
C PHE A 530 -25.78 20.49 25.21
N THR A 531 -27.09 20.62 25.30
CA THR A 531 -27.93 21.19 24.23
C THR A 531 -28.40 22.56 24.71
N LEU A 532 -27.92 23.62 24.04
CA LEU A 532 -28.27 25.02 24.34
C LEU A 532 -29.58 25.39 23.64
#